data_37da3bd7679aab8940b372b121abb58b
#
_entry.id   37da3bd7679aab8940b372b121abb58b
#
_cell.length_a   1.000
_cell.length_b   1.000
_cell.length_c   1.000
_cell.angle_alpha   90.00
_cell.angle_beta   90.00
_cell.angle_gamma   90.00
#
_symmetry.space_group_name_H-M   'P 1'
#
loop_
_entity.id
_entity.type
_entity.pdbx_description
1 polymer ?
#
loop_
_entity_poly.entity_id
_entity_poly.type
_entity_poly.pdbx_seq_one_letter_code
_entity_poly.pdbx_strand_id
1 'polypeptide(L)'
;MKNLLKPIFLMMVASLTFSATSCSNDDNDEPVATDNTITGIAAKTPDFSILVQALTKADLAVTLQGTDNYTVFAPTNAAFTAFLATTPYATINDVPTAALKEILLNHVISGTIKSTDLTTTYIKTLAKGTASATNNLSMFVNTSGGTVKLNGVAMVTSADIMASNGVIHIVDAVINLPTIVTHATANPNFTSLVGALTGNDQPDFVSILSGTGPFTVFAPTNDAFTALDTELTDGIASVSAANLTKVLKYHVVSGNILAATLTEGQVVPTLETPQSFTVQLTGGAKIKDANDRISTIVATDVQCSNGVIHVLNKVLLPML
;
A
#
# COMPACT_ATOMS: atom_id res chain seq x y z
N MET A 1 -81.29 18.41 25.66
CA MET A 1 -82.38 17.51 26.16
C MET A 1 -81.64 16.25 26.64
N LYS A 2 -81.54 16.13 27.98
CA LYS A 2 -82.21 15.05 28.71
C LYS A 2 -81.78 13.66 28.30
N ASN A 3 -81.32 12.75 29.12
CA ASN A 3 -81.27 12.43 30.55
C ASN A 3 -80.27 11.28 30.71
N LEU A 4 -79.39 11.27 31.69
CA LEU A 4 -79.49 10.71 33.02
C LEU A 4 -79.98 9.26 33.11
N LEU A 5 -79.05 8.30 33.55
CA LEU A 5 -79.28 7.57 34.81
C LEU A 5 -78.09 6.58 35.05
N LYS A 6 -77.49 6.71 36.22
CA LYS A 6 -76.72 5.72 37.01
C LYS A 6 -77.74 4.82 37.78
N PRO A 7 -77.33 3.90 38.67
CA PRO A 7 -76.17 2.94 38.80
C PRO A 7 -76.73 1.50 39.04
N ILE A 8 -75.86 0.51 39.26
CA ILE A 8 -76.01 -0.49 40.34
C ILE A 8 -74.69 -1.23 40.59
N PHE A 9 -74.32 -1.14 41.82
CA PHE A 9 -73.25 -1.81 42.57
C PHE A 9 -73.63 -3.31 42.76
N LEU A 10 -72.73 -4.23 42.53
CA LEU A 10 -72.74 -5.56 43.16
C LEU A 10 -71.35 -6.03 43.44
N MET A 11 -71.03 -6.05 44.67
CA MET A 11 -69.90 -6.58 45.39
C MET A 11 -70.01 -8.11 45.41
N MET A 12 -68.98 -8.86 44.99
CA MET A 12 -68.86 -10.25 45.46
C MET A 12 -67.37 -10.59 45.68
N VAL A 13 -67.20 -11.17 46.83
CA VAL A 13 -66.00 -11.43 47.61
C VAL A 13 -65.31 -12.67 47.14
N ALA A 14 -63.96 -12.59 47.16
CA ALA A 14 -62.95 -13.60 47.51
C ALA A 14 -62.91 -14.99 46.81
N SER A 15 -61.78 -15.22 46.24
CA SER A 15 -60.96 -16.39 46.68
C SER A 15 -59.53 -16.19 46.16
N LEU A 16 -58.56 -16.06 47.11
CA LEU A 16 -57.13 -16.18 46.86
C LEU A 16 -56.82 -17.58 46.46
N THR A 17 -56.44 -17.81 45.21
CA THR A 17 -55.67 -18.97 44.82
C THR A 17 -54.26 -18.50 44.50
N PHE A 18 -53.32 -18.84 45.37
CA PHE A 18 -51.90 -18.74 45.15
C PHE A 18 -51.53 -19.73 44.06
N SER A 19 -51.41 -19.28 42.85
CA SER A 19 -50.74 -20.01 41.80
C SER A 19 -49.24 -19.67 41.87
N ALA A 20 -48.46 -20.61 42.38
CA ALA A 20 -47.03 -20.60 42.25
C ALA A 20 -46.71 -20.69 40.75
N THR A 21 -46.43 -19.55 40.11
CA THR A 21 -45.77 -19.54 38.78
C THR A 21 -44.33 -19.95 38.99
N SER A 22 -44.06 -21.19 38.66
CA SER A 22 -42.72 -21.68 38.38
C SER A 22 -42.05 -20.70 37.38
N CYS A 23 -40.98 -20.01 37.77
CA CYS A 23 -40.06 -19.40 36.84
C CYS A 23 -39.41 -20.54 36.06
N SER A 24 -39.92 -20.82 34.88
CA SER A 24 -39.11 -21.42 33.84
C SER A 24 -38.07 -20.39 33.44
N ASN A 25 -36.82 -20.63 33.78
CA ASN A 25 -35.70 -20.01 33.09
C ASN A 25 -35.83 -20.45 31.62
N ASP A 26 -36.45 -19.65 30.81
CA ASP A 26 -36.22 -19.66 29.37
C ASP A 26 -34.81 -19.06 29.19
N ASP A 27 -33.77 -19.90 29.35
CA ASP A 27 -32.46 -19.66 28.76
C ASP A 27 -32.63 -19.76 27.24
N ASN A 28 -33.27 -18.74 26.65
CA ASN A 28 -33.12 -18.45 25.24
C ASN A 28 -31.69 -17.90 25.07
N ASP A 29 -30.71 -18.78 25.19
CA ASP A 29 -29.41 -18.58 24.57
C ASP A 29 -29.64 -18.62 23.04
N GLU A 30 -30.18 -17.54 22.48
CA GLU A 30 -29.98 -17.29 21.07
C GLU A 30 -28.47 -17.28 20.84
N PRO A 31 -27.95 -18.13 19.94
CA PRO A 31 -26.52 -18.13 19.66
C PRO A 31 -26.11 -16.73 19.25
N VAL A 32 -25.33 -16.05 20.09
CA VAL A 32 -24.76 -14.74 19.78
C VAL A 32 -24.05 -14.92 18.44
N ALA A 33 -24.59 -14.29 17.41
CA ALA A 33 -24.04 -14.39 16.08
C ALA A 33 -22.56 -13.99 16.14
N THR A 34 -21.67 -14.97 15.94
CA THR A 34 -20.23 -14.70 16.00
C THR A 34 -19.86 -13.77 14.87
N ASP A 35 -19.35 -12.58 15.21
CA ASP A 35 -18.80 -11.67 14.20
C ASP A 35 -17.56 -12.32 13.58
N ASN A 36 -17.70 -12.77 12.33
CA ASN A 36 -16.65 -13.41 11.54
C ASN A 36 -16.12 -12.45 10.44
N THR A 37 -16.39 -11.15 10.57
CA THR A 37 -15.76 -10.14 9.71
C THR A 37 -14.25 -10.04 10.02
N ILE A 38 -13.52 -9.34 9.16
CA ILE A 38 -12.07 -9.08 9.36
C ILE A 38 -11.82 -8.49 10.75
N THR A 39 -12.61 -7.48 11.15
CA THR A 39 -12.48 -6.85 12.48
C THR A 39 -12.93 -7.75 13.60
N GLY A 40 -13.98 -8.55 13.40
CA GLY A 40 -14.45 -9.53 14.38
C GLY A 40 -13.42 -10.61 14.65
N ILE A 41 -12.72 -11.12 13.64
CA ILE A 41 -11.62 -12.06 13.78
C ILE A 41 -10.44 -11.39 14.48
N ALA A 42 -10.07 -10.16 14.08
CA ALA A 42 -8.99 -9.43 14.71
C ALA A 42 -9.25 -9.20 16.21
N ALA A 43 -10.46 -8.84 16.60
CA ALA A 43 -10.84 -8.61 18.00
C ALA A 43 -10.75 -9.87 18.88
N LYS A 44 -10.94 -11.06 18.30
CA LYS A 44 -10.85 -12.36 19.00
C LYS A 44 -9.43 -12.90 19.04
N THR A 45 -8.48 -12.33 18.31
CA THR A 45 -7.10 -12.79 18.21
C THR A 45 -6.20 -11.98 19.13
N PRO A 46 -5.66 -12.54 20.23
CA PRO A 46 -4.85 -11.79 21.20
C PRO A 46 -3.63 -11.11 20.58
N ASP A 47 -3.03 -11.72 19.55
CA ASP A 47 -1.86 -11.21 18.83
C ASP A 47 -2.16 -9.96 17.96
N PHE A 48 -3.43 -9.59 17.82
CA PHE A 48 -3.87 -8.39 17.08
C PHE A 48 -4.40 -7.27 17.98
N SER A 49 -4.14 -7.33 19.30
CA SER A 49 -4.70 -6.32 20.23
C SER A 49 -4.22 -4.90 19.89
N ILE A 50 -2.97 -4.71 19.44
CA ILE A 50 -2.46 -3.40 19.00
C ILE A 50 -3.08 -3.00 17.64
N LEU A 51 -3.28 -3.94 16.72
CA LEU A 51 -3.97 -3.69 15.45
C LEU A 51 -5.40 -3.19 15.70
N VAL A 52 -6.14 -3.83 16.60
CA VAL A 52 -7.51 -3.41 16.97
C VAL A 52 -7.52 -1.99 17.56
N GLN A 53 -6.58 -1.66 18.46
CA GLN A 53 -6.42 -0.30 18.97
C GLN A 53 -6.14 0.70 17.84
N ALA A 54 -5.24 0.34 16.91
CA ALA A 54 -4.89 1.17 15.77
C ALA A 54 -6.08 1.42 14.84
N LEU A 55 -6.84 0.36 14.50
CA LEU A 55 -8.05 0.45 13.66
C LEU A 55 -9.13 1.33 14.33
N THR A 56 -9.32 1.20 15.64
CA THR A 56 -10.27 2.02 16.40
C THR A 56 -9.86 3.50 16.37
N LYS A 57 -8.57 3.79 16.65
CA LYS A 57 -8.03 5.16 16.62
C LYS A 57 -8.12 5.81 15.25
N ALA A 58 -7.91 5.03 14.19
CA ALA A 58 -7.94 5.51 12.81
C ALA A 58 -9.36 5.60 12.21
N ASP A 59 -10.39 5.21 12.98
CA ASP A 59 -11.79 5.12 12.52
C ASP A 59 -11.95 4.21 11.29
N LEU A 60 -11.23 3.09 11.28
CA LEU A 60 -11.28 2.09 10.19
C LEU A 60 -11.98 0.79 10.59
N ALA A 61 -12.28 0.60 11.88
CA ALA A 61 -12.92 -0.62 12.36
C ALA A 61 -14.28 -0.86 11.67
N VAL A 62 -15.12 0.19 11.58
CA VAL A 62 -16.43 0.13 10.91
C VAL A 62 -16.28 -0.13 9.40
N THR A 63 -15.30 0.49 8.76
CA THR A 63 -15.04 0.28 7.32
C THR A 63 -14.70 -1.18 7.02
N LEU A 64 -13.84 -1.80 7.83
CA LEU A 64 -13.44 -3.20 7.67
C LEU A 64 -14.44 -4.20 8.26
N GLN A 65 -15.52 -3.74 8.88
CA GLN A 65 -16.66 -4.55 9.34
C GLN A 65 -17.79 -4.57 8.29
N GLY A 66 -17.72 -3.69 7.30
CA GLY A 66 -18.74 -3.56 6.25
C GLY A 66 -18.84 -4.78 5.32
N THR A 67 -19.68 -4.64 4.30
CA THR A 67 -19.99 -5.70 3.32
C THR A 67 -19.00 -5.77 2.14
N ASP A 68 -18.15 -4.76 1.98
CA ASP A 68 -17.12 -4.76 0.95
C ASP A 68 -16.05 -5.82 1.24
N ASN A 69 -15.56 -6.45 0.20
CA ASN A 69 -14.52 -7.46 0.34
C ASN A 69 -13.12 -6.84 0.34
N TYR A 70 -12.31 -7.27 1.29
CA TYR A 70 -10.92 -6.80 1.45
C TYR A 70 -9.94 -7.96 1.62
N THR A 71 -8.71 -7.71 1.22
CA THR A 71 -7.53 -8.47 1.64
C THR A 71 -6.75 -7.62 2.62
N VAL A 72 -6.54 -8.11 3.83
CA VAL A 72 -5.83 -7.40 4.89
C VAL A 72 -4.54 -8.14 5.23
N PHE A 73 -3.42 -7.45 5.11
CA PHE A 73 -2.15 -7.89 5.65
C PHE A 73 -2.05 -7.42 7.11
N ALA A 74 -2.32 -8.31 8.05
CA ALA A 74 -2.47 -7.99 9.48
C ALA A 74 -1.14 -8.12 10.24
N PRO A 75 -0.52 -7.00 10.69
CA PRO A 75 0.67 -7.04 11.51
C PRO A 75 0.34 -7.55 12.92
N THR A 76 1.23 -8.38 13.48
CA THR A 76 1.15 -8.84 14.86
C THR A 76 1.51 -7.74 15.87
N ASN A 77 1.24 -7.97 17.16
CA ASN A 77 1.69 -7.08 18.22
C ASN A 77 3.23 -6.91 18.21
N ALA A 78 3.98 -7.97 17.92
CA ALA A 78 5.43 -7.91 17.78
C ALA A 78 5.86 -7.00 16.63
N ALA A 79 5.15 -7.08 15.47
CA ALA A 79 5.39 -6.20 14.33
C ALA A 79 5.16 -4.71 14.67
N PHE A 80 4.09 -4.40 15.40
CA PHE A 80 3.83 -3.03 15.87
C PHE A 80 4.87 -2.56 16.89
N THR A 81 5.30 -3.42 17.82
CA THR A 81 6.36 -3.08 18.79
C THR A 81 7.67 -2.75 18.06
N ALA A 82 8.05 -3.55 17.07
CA ALA A 82 9.23 -3.29 16.25
C ALA A 82 9.09 -1.98 15.44
N PHE A 83 7.92 -1.71 14.87
CA PHE A 83 7.63 -0.47 14.15
C PHE A 83 7.77 0.76 15.07
N LEU A 84 7.14 0.74 16.26
CA LEU A 84 7.20 1.85 17.21
C LEU A 84 8.64 2.13 17.65
N ALA A 85 9.48 1.11 17.81
CA ALA A 85 10.89 1.27 18.17
C ALA A 85 11.71 2.06 17.12
N THR A 86 11.22 2.16 15.88
CA THR A 86 11.85 2.97 14.80
C THR A 86 11.27 4.38 14.69
N THR A 87 10.32 4.75 15.54
CA THR A 87 9.61 6.04 15.51
C THR A 87 9.84 6.80 16.83
N PRO A 88 9.52 8.10 16.88
CA PRO A 88 9.57 8.86 18.14
C PRO A 88 8.37 8.56 19.07
N TYR A 89 7.48 7.65 18.74
CA TYR A 89 6.25 7.37 19.47
C TYR A 89 6.42 6.18 20.41
N ALA A 90 6.00 6.33 21.67
CA ALA A 90 6.09 5.26 22.65
C ALA A 90 5.01 4.19 22.46
N THR A 91 3.82 4.61 22.06
CA THR A 91 2.66 3.73 21.85
C THR A 91 1.94 4.05 20.55
N ILE A 92 1.07 3.14 20.09
CA ILE A 92 0.24 3.37 18.90
C ILE A 92 -0.70 4.58 19.08
N ASN A 93 -1.03 4.92 20.33
CA ASN A 93 -1.88 6.07 20.65
C ASN A 93 -1.15 7.41 20.50
N ASP A 94 0.16 7.44 20.44
CA ASP A 94 0.96 8.65 20.24
C ASP A 94 1.14 8.97 18.74
N VAL A 95 0.95 7.98 17.86
CA VAL A 95 1.04 8.18 16.41
C VAL A 95 -0.09 9.10 15.93
N PRO A 96 0.17 10.16 15.16
CA PRO A 96 -0.88 11.02 14.60
C PRO A 96 -1.93 10.23 13.83
N THR A 97 -3.22 10.48 14.10
CA THR A 97 -4.34 9.70 13.54
C THR A 97 -4.32 9.64 12.01
N ALA A 98 -4.02 10.76 11.34
CA ALA A 98 -3.95 10.80 9.88
C ALA A 98 -2.81 9.91 9.32
N ALA A 99 -1.63 9.94 9.95
CA ALA A 99 -0.51 9.10 9.55
C ALA A 99 -0.81 7.61 9.79
N LEU A 100 -1.38 7.29 10.96
CA LEU A 100 -1.78 5.93 11.31
C LEU A 100 -2.82 5.39 10.32
N LYS A 101 -3.80 6.22 9.95
CA LYS A 101 -4.84 5.85 8.97
C LYS A 101 -4.23 5.47 7.63
N GLU A 102 -3.31 6.26 7.08
CA GLU A 102 -2.65 5.95 5.81
C GLU A 102 -1.79 4.68 5.91
N ILE A 103 -1.05 4.48 7.01
CA ILE A 103 -0.28 3.26 7.24
C ILE A 103 -1.21 2.04 7.27
N LEU A 104 -2.33 2.09 7.97
CA LEU A 104 -3.29 0.98 8.03
C LEU A 104 -3.95 0.73 6.67
N LEU A 105 -4.34 1.78 5.94
CA LEU A 105 -4.87 1.66 4.58
C LEU A 105 -3.84 1.06 3.60
N ASN A 106 -2.54 1.25 3.86
CA ASN A 106 -1.49 0.62 3.07
C ASN A 106 -1.39 -0.90 3.29
N HIS A 107 -2.02 -1.44 4.33
CA HIS A 107 -2.15 -2.88 4.57
C HIS A 107 -3.42 -3.50 3.97
N VAL A 108 -4.27 -2.69 3.33
CA VAL A 108 -5.58 -3.13 2.83
C VAL A 108 -5.65 -3.00 1.32
N ILE A 109 -6.15 -4.05 0.68
CA ILE A 109 -6.40 -4.13 -0.75
C ILE A 109 -7.88 -4.40 -0.95
N SER A 110 -8.49 -3.82 -1.97
CA SER A 110 -9.87 -4.11 -2.38
C SER A 110 -9.96 -5.50 -3.00
N GLY A 111 -10.99 -6.24 -2.62
CA GLY A 111 -11.23 -7.61 -3.08
C GLY A 111 -10.55 -8.68 -2.22
N THR A 112 -10.94 -9.92 -2.44
CA THR A 112 -10.42 -11.10 -1.74
C THR A 112 -9.37 -11.78 -2.61
N ILE A 113 -8.09 -11.67 -2.22
CA ILE A 113 -6.94 -12.27 -2.93
C ILE A 113 -6.33 -13.32 -2.01
N LYS A 114 -6.44 -14.60 -2.38
CA LYS A 114 -5.81 -15.70 -1.64
C LYS A 114 -4.31 -15.74 -1.91
N SER A 115 -3.58 -16.41 -1.04
CA SER A 115 -2.12 -16.57 -1.17
C SER A 115 -1.71 -17.22 -2.49
N THR A 116 -2.53 -18.14 -3.02
CA THR A 116 -2.35 -18.81 -4.32
C THR A 116 -2.50 -17.88 -5.53
N ASP A 117 -3.21 -16.77 -5.36
CA ASP A 117 -3.48 -15.79 -6.41
C ASP A 117 -2.49 -14.62 -6.40
N LEU A 118 -1.66 -14.54 -5.35
CA LEU A 118 -0.59 -13.56 -5.25
C LEU A 118 0.55 -13.93 -6.20
N THR A 119 0.96 -12.96 -7.02
CA THR A 119 2.07 -13.09 -7.96
C THR A 119 3.08 -11.98 -7.74
N THR A 120 4.31 -12.13 -8.25
CA THR A 120 5.31 -11.07 -8.18
C THR A 120 4.90 -9.91 -9.08
N THR A 121 4.33 -8.86 -8.49
CA THR A 121 3.79 -7.68 -9.18
C THR A 121 3.58 -6.50 -8.22
N TYR A 122 3.17 -5.36 -8.78
CA TYR A 122 2.63 -4.23 -8.01
C TYR A 122 1.11 -4.31 -7.96
N ILE A 123 0.55 -4.15 -6.76
CA ILE A 123 -0.90 -4.07 -6.51
C ILE A 123 -1.23 -2.74 -5.83
N LYS A 124 -2.46 -2.25 -6.00
CA LYS A 124 -2.90 -1.00 -5.38
C LYS A 124 -3.48 -1.24 -3.99
N THR A 125 -2.98 -0.49 -3.00
CA THR A 125 -3.53 -0.47 -1.65
C THR A 125 -4.66 0.56 -1.55
N LEU A 126 -5.29 0.71 -0.39
CA LEU A 126 -6.26 1.77 -0.16
C LEU A 126 -5.62 3.10 0.29
N ALA A 127 -4.33 3.11 0.64
CA ALA A 127 -3.60 4.33 1.01
C ALA A 127 -3.31 5.21 -0.20
N LYS A 128 -3.21 6.53 0.02
CA LYS A 128 -2.91 7.51 -1.05
C LYS A 128 -1.55 8.20 -0.89
N GLY A 129 -1.05 8.37 0.33
CA GLY A 129 0.20 9.09 0.57
C GLY A 129 0.07 10.60 0.30
N THR A 130 1.21 11.27 0.13
CA THR A 130 1.28 12.74 -0.02
C THR A 130 1.55 13.22 -1.43
N ALA A 131 2.14 12.38 -2.29
CA ALA A 131 2.49 12.76 -3.66
C ALA A 131 1.26 12.88 -4.58
N SER A 132 0.16 12.20 -4.26
CA SER A 132 -1.09 12.25 -5.02
C SER A 132 -2.30 12.12 -4.10
N ALA A 133 -3.25 13.06 -4.21
CA ALA A 133 -4.51 13.01 -3.46
C ALA A 133 -5.51 11.99 -4.04
N THR A 134 -5.33 11.56 -5.28
CA THR A 134 -6.27 10.72 -6.03
C THR A 134 -5.80 9.29 -6.24
N ASN A 135 -4.48 9.08 -6.37
CA ASN A 135 -3.94 7.77 -6.73
C ASN A 135 -3.51 6.98 -5.50
N ASN A 136 -3.97 5.74 -5.46
CA ASN A 136 -3.61 4.81 -4.40
C ASN A 136 -2.14 4.37 -4.54
N LEU A 137 -1.49 4.19 -3.40
CA LEU A 137 -0.12 3.68 -3.31
C LEU A 137 -0.02 2.27 -3.89
N SER A 138 1.13 1.97 -4.45
CA SER A 138 1.47 0.63 -4.91
C SER A 138 2.15 -0.15 -3.78
N MET A 139 1.85 -1.44 -3.69
CA MET A 139 2.56 -2.40 -2.88
C MET A 139 3.27 -3.38 -3.82
N PHE A 140 4.55 -3.58 -3.64
CA PHE A 140 5.27 -4.62 -4.36
C PHE A 140 5.12 -5.95 -3.63
N VAL A 141 4.53 -6.91 -4.30
CA VAL A 141 4.44 -8.30 -3.85
C VAL A 141 5.56 -9.09 -4.51
N ASN A 142 6.35 -9.80 -3.74
CA ASN A 142 7.35 -10.73 -4.23
C ASN A 142 7.04 -12.13 -3.71
N THR A 143 6.82 -13.06 -4.64
CA THR A 143 6.50 -14.47 -4.33
C THR A 143 7.68 -15.41 -4.65
N SER A 144 8.85 -14.86 -4.98
CA SER A 144 10.04 -15.64 -5.29
C SER A 144 10.49 -16.45 -4.06
N GLY A 145 10.87 -17.70 -4.28
CA GLY A 145 11.33 -18.58 -3.19
C GLY A 145 10.23 -19.19 -2.34
N GLY A 146 8.97 -19.14 -2.79
CA GLY A 146 7.83 -19.79 -2.11
C GLY A 146 7.32 -19.05 -0.87
N THR A 147 7.78 -17.83 -0.62
CA THR A 147 7.30 -16.94 0.44
C THR A 147 6.75 -15.67 -0.16
N VAL A 148 5.71 -15.08 0.47
CA VAL A 148 5.19 -13.77 0.06
C VAL A 148 5.87 -12.70 0.88
N LYS A 149 6.61 -11.80 0.21
CA LYS A 149 7.25 -10.65 0.82
C LYS A 149 6.68 -9.35 0.24
N LEU A 150 6.34 -8.40 1.10
CA LEU A 150 5.65 -7.16 0.75
C LEU A 150 6.59 -5.98 0.94
N ASN A 151 6.74 -5.15 -0.10
CA ASN A 151 7.64 -3.99 -0.15
C ASN A 151 9.07 -4.28 0.34
N GLY A 152 9.52 -5.53 0.24
CA GLY A 152 10.84 -5.95 0.70
C GLY A 152 11.02 -6.01 2.22
N VAL A 153 9.99 -5.73 3.03
CA VAL A 153 10.08 -5.60 4.51
C VAL A 153 9.23 -6.61 5.25
N ALA A 154 7.97 -6.83 4.88
CA ALA A 154 7.05 -7.68 5.61
C ALA A 154 6.90 -9.05 4.93
N MET A 155 6.99 -10.14 5.69
CA MET A 155 6.73 -11.50 5.22
C MET A 155 5.37 -11.98 5.72
N VAL A 156 4.64 -12.66 4.84
CA VAL A 156 3.41 -13.37 5.23
C VAL A 156 3.82 -14.63 5.99
N THR A 157 3.45 -14.70 7.27
CA THR A 157 3.76 -15.81 8.17
C THR A 157 2.62 -16.82 8.28
N SER A 158 1.38 -16.38 8.07
CA SER A 158 0.20 -17.22 7.97
C SER A 158 -0.77 -16.60 6.97
N ALA A 159 -1.27 -17.39 6.06
CA ALA A 159 -2.10 -16.93 4.97
C ALA A 159 -3.52 -17.51 5.05
N ASP A 160 -4.44 -16.89 4.30
CA ASP A 160 -5.77 -17.40 3.97
C ASP A 160 -6.69 -17.61 5.19
N ILE A 161 -6.63 -16.73 6.20
CA ILE A 161 -7.64 -16.70 7.27
C ILE A 161 -8.89 -16.04 6.67
N MET A 162 -9.88 -16.88 6.39
CA MET A 162 -11.12 -16.43 5.73
C MET A 162 -12.03 -15.69 6.71
N ALA A 163 -12.47 -14.52 6.29
CA ALA A 163 -13.50 -13.72 6.95
C ALA A 163 -14.77 -13.66 6.07
N SER A 164 -15.91 -13.28 6.66
CA SER A 164 -17.17 -13.13 5.93
C SER A 164 -17.11 -12.01 4.87
N ASN A 165 -16.21 -11.05 5.04
CA ASN A 165 -15.99 -9.91 4.16
C ASN A 165 -14.54 -9.84 3.63
N GLY A 166 -13.86 -10.97 3.43
CA GLY A 166 -12.55 -10.99 2.81
C GLY A 166 -11.58 -12.04 3.35
N VAL A 167 -10.29 -11.73 3.31
CA VAL A 167 -9.22 -12.61 3.76
C VAL A 167 -8.16 -11.83 4.53
N ILE A 168 -7.59 -12.46 5.56
CA ILE A 168 -6.49 -11.93 6.36
C ILE A 168 -5.24 -12.76 6.10
N HIS A 169 -4.13 -12.08 5.84
CA HIS A 169 -2.78 -12.64 5.84
C HIS A 169 -1.98 -12.02 6.98
N ILE A 170 -1.45 -12.84 7.88
CA ILE A 170 -0.63 -12.36 9.00
C ILE A 170 0.76 -11.99 8.49
N VAL A 171 1.26 -10.83 8.90
CA VAL A 171 2.60 -10.36 8.54
C VAL A 171 3.45 -10.06 9.77
N ASP A 172 4.76 -10.26 9.62
CA ASP A 172 5.77 -10.10 10.68
C ASP A 172 6.26 -8.66 10.87
N ALA A 173 5.89 -7.75 9.97
CA ALA A 173 6.28 -6.34 10.04
C ALA A 173 5.14 -5.40 9.62
N VAL A 174 5.13 -4.17 10.14
CA VAL A 174 4.27 -3.08 9.65
C VAL A 174 4.82 -2.57 8.32
N ILE A 175 3.95 -2.52 7.31
CA ILE A 175 4.28 -2.04 5.96
C ILE A 175 4.11 -0.52 5.93
N ASN A 176 5.20 0.20 6.14
CA ASN A 176 5.19 1.66 6.09
C ASN A 176 4.85 2.16 4.68
N LEU A 177 4.52 3.46 4.54
CA LEU A 177 4.22 4.06 3.24
C LEU A 177 5.47 3.99 2.34
N PRO A 178 5.40 3.33 1.17
CA PRO A 178 6.57 3.12 0.32
C PRO A 178 7.02 4.41 -0.34
N THR A 179 8.30 4.71 -0.27
CA THR A 179 8.96 5.74 -1.08
C THR A 179 9.45 5.16 -2.40
N ILE A 180 9.95 6.02 -3.30
CA ILE A 180 10.65 5.59 -4.52
C ILE A 180 11.79 4.63 -4.17
N VAL A 181 12.58 4.95 -3.14
CA VAL A 181 13.69 4.11 -2.68
C VAL A 181 13.19 2.77 -2.17
N THR A 182 12.07 2.74 -1.43
CA THR A 182 11.47 1.48 -0.97
C THR A 182 11.17 0.55 -2.13
N HIS A 183 10.53 1.03 -3.19
CA HIS A 183 10.20 0.20 -4.35
C HIS A 183 11.43 -0.19 -5.17
N ALA A 184 12.42 0.71 -5.29
CA ALA A 184 13.66 0.40 -5.99
C ALA A 184 14.43 -0.73 -5.29
N THR A 185 14.51 -0.70 -3.95
CA THR A 185 15.23 -1.72 -3.16
C THR A 185 14.44 -3.03 -3.00
N ALA A 186 13.10 -2.95 -3.00
CA ALA A 186 12.24 -4.13 -2.84
C ALA A 186 12.17 -5.01 -4.10
N ASN A 187 12.26 -4.39 -5.28
CA ASN A 187 12.09 -5.09 -6.54
C ASN A 187 13.44 -5.62 -7.08
N PRO A 188 13.65 -6.94 -7.17
CA PRO A 188 14.90 -7.52 -7.64
C PRO A 188 15.26 -7.13 -9.08
N ASN A 189 14.30 -6.65 -9.88
CA ASN A 189 14.57 -6.17 -11.24
C ASN A 189 15.30 -4.81 -11.28
N PHE A 190 15.53 -4.16 -10.14
CA PHE A 190 16.23 -2.87 -10.03
C PHE A 190 17.59 -2.96 -9.31
N THR A 191 18.14 -4.15 -9.11
CA THR A 191 19.43 -4.30 -8.41
C THR A 191 20.57 -3.53 -9.10
N SER A 192 20.61 -3.51 -10.43
CA SER A 192 21.59 -2.71 -11.19
C SER A 192 21.38 -1.20 -11.01
N LEU A 193 20.11 -0.73 -11.00
CA LEU A 193 19.79 0.67 -10.73
C LEU A 193 20.21 1.06 -9.31
N VAL A 194 19.89 0.25 -8.31
CA VAL A 194 20.29 0.48 -6.92
C VAL A 194 21.80 0.52 -6.79
N GLY A 195 22.52 -0.42 -7.43
CA GLY A 195 23.97 -0.42 -7.46
C GLY A 195 24.55 0.85 -8.09
N ALA A 196 23.94 1.35 -9.19
CA ALA A 196 24.36 2.59 -9.82
C ALA A 196 24.11 3.83 -8.92
N LEU A 197 22.99 3.86 -8.21
CA LEU A 197 22.63 4.97 -7.30
C LEU A 197 23.50 5.02 -6.02
N THR A 198 23.99 3.86 -5.56
CA THR A 198 24.75 3.72 -4.31
C THR A 198 26.26 3.50 -4.56
N GLY A 199 26.69 3.55 -5.81
CA GLY A 199 28.10 3.37 -6.19
C GLY A 199 29.01 4.43 -5.59
N ASN A 200 30.31 4.10 -5.47
CA ASN A 200 31.33 5.04 -4.99
C ASN A 200 31.35 6.27 -5.91
N ASP A 201 31.60 7.43 -5.33
CA ASP A 201 31.67 8.72 -6.04
C ASP A 201 30.35 9.22 -6.64
N GLN A 202 29.19 8.61 -6.30
CA GLN A 202 27.88 9.16 -6.65
C GLN A 202 27.38 10.14 -5.58
N PRO A 203 26.60 11.17 -5.96
CA PRO A 203 25.82 11.94 -4.98
C PRO A 203 24.92 11.01 -4.17
N ASP A 204 24.54 11.44 -2.97
CA ASP A 204 23.61 10.68 -2.14
C ASP A 204 22.18 10.72 -2.74
N PHE A 205 21.99 9.97 -3.83
CA PHE A 205 20.69 9.81 -4.48
C PHE A 205 19.64 9.18 -3.57
N VAL A 206 20.06 8.35 -2.61
CA VAL A 206 19.14 7.71 -1.66
C VAL A 206 18.50 8.78 -0.80
N SER A 207 19.26 9.70 -0.22
CA SER A 207 18.70 10.83 0.55
C SER A 207 17.85 11.77 -0.32
N ILE A 208 18.30 12.08 -1.55
CA ILE A 208 17.54 12.93 -2.48
C ILE A 208 16.17 12.31 -2.79
N LEU A 209 16.14 11.04 -3.21
CA LEU A 209 14.93 10.33 -3.61
C LEU A 209 14.09 9.83 -2.42
N SER A 210 14.61 9.89 -1.19
CA SER A 210 13.84 9.69 0.05
C SER A 210 13.18 10.98 0.54
N GLY A 211 13.55 12.12 -0.02
CA GLY A 211 13.00 13.43 0.33
C GLY A 211 11.51 13.56 0.01
N THR A 212 10.95 14.71 0.37
CA THR A 212 9.49 14.98 0.28
C THR A 212 8.93 14.92 -1.14
N GLY A 213 9.75 15.13 -2.18
CA GLY A 213 9.31 15.11 -3.57
C GLY A 213 8.25 16.19 -3.89
N PRO A 214 7.26 15.94 -4.77
CA PRO A 214 7.14 14.70 -5.54
C PRO A 214 8.15 14.58 -6.68
N PHE A 215 8.55 13.34 -6.97
CA PHE A 215 9.43 13.01 -8.09
C PHE A 215 8.76 11.99 -9.03
N THR A 216 9.11 12.03 -10.32
CA THR A 216 8.84 10.96 -11.27
C THR A 216 10.16 10.32 -11.65
N VAL A 217 10.30 9.01 -11.41
CA VAL A 217 11.50 8.26 -11.77
C VAL A 217 11.18 7.31 -12.91
N PHE A 218 11.93 7.43 -13.99
CA PHE A 218 11.92 6.50 -15.12
C PHE A 218 12.98 5.43 -14.86
N ALA A 219 12.58 4.31 -14.24
CA ALA A 219 13.47 3.30 -13.67
C ALA A 219 13.82 2.20 -14.68
N PRO A 220 15.05 2.11 -15.18
CA PRO A 220 15.48 1.02 -16.05
C PRO A 220 15.64 -0.29 -15.27
N THR A 221 15.24 -1.40 -15.89
CA THR A 221 15.42 -2.75 -15.35
C THR A 221 16.87 -3.23 -15.43
N ASN A 222 17.18 -4.34 -14.76
CA ASN A 222 18.49 -5.01 -14.91
C ASN A 222 18.80 -5.34 -16.37
N ASP A 223 17.81 -5.84 -17.13
CA ASP A 223 17.95 -6.13 -18.56
C ASP A 223 18.29 -4.87 -19.36
N ALA A 224 17.72 -3.70 -18.98
CA ALA A 224 18.04 -2.43 -19.59
C ALA A 224 19.52 -2.04 -19.38
N PHE A 225 20.07 -2.31 -18.19
CA PHE A 225 21.49 -2.12 -17.91
C PHE A 225 22.37 -3.10 -18.67
N THR A 226 21.97 -4.37 -18.76
CA THR A 226 22.68 -5.39 -19.55
C THR A 226 22.70 -5.03 -21.04
N ALA A 227 21.58 -4.52 -21.58
CA ALA A 227 21.51 -4.03 -22.94
C ALA A 227 22.46 -2.84 -23.18
N LEU A 228 22.50 -1.88 -22.24
CA LEU A 228 23.42 -0.75 -22.32
C LEU A 228 24.88 -1.20 -22.26
N ASP A 229 25.21 -2.15 -21.38
CA ASP A 229 26.57 -2.71 -21.28
C ASP A 229 27.03 -3.30 -22.62
N THR A 230 26.15 -3.94 -23.37
CA THR A 230 26.42 -4.49 -24.72
C THR A 230 26.49 -3.39 -25.79
N GLU A 231 25.74 -2.30 -25.66
CA GLU A 231 25.76 -1.16 -26.59
C GLU A 231 27.07 -0.36 -26.48
N LEU A 232 27.67 -0.31 -25.29
CA LEU A 232 28.92 0.43 -25.04
C LEU A 232 30.15 -0.44 -25.41
N THR A 233 31.08 0.13 -26.19
CA THR A 233 32.28 -0.61 -26.67
C THR A 233 33.11 -1.18 -25.52
N ASP A 234 33.24 -0.43 -24.42
CA ASP A 234 34.05 -0.81 -23.25
C ASP A 234 33.18 -1.17 -22.02
N GLY A 235 31.89 -1.39 -22.26
CA GLY A 235 30.89 -1.72 -21.21
C GLY A 235 30.57 -0.56 -20.27
N ILE A 236 29.57 -0.79 -19.40
CA ILE A 236 29.09 0.23 -18.47
C ILE A 236 30.12 0.60 -17.40
N ALA A 237 31.07 -0.31 -17.10
CA ALA A 237 32.14 -0.08 -16.15
C ALA A 237 33.15 1.01 -16.59
N SER A 238 33.20 1.34 -17.89
CA SER A 238 34.02 2.41 -18.46
C SER A 238 33.40 3.80 -18.28
N VAL A 239 32.10 3.88 -17.92
CA VAL A 239 31.41 5.15 -17.73
C VAL A 239 31.92 5.84 -16.46
N SER A 240 32.46 7.05 -16.61
CA SER A 240 32.94 7.81 -15.47
C SER A 240 31.82 8.11 -14.45
N ALA A 241 32.15 8.23 -13.17
CA ALA A 241 31.20 8.57 -12.12
C ALA A 241 30.42 9.87 -12.45
N ALA A 242 31.08 10.87 -13.03
CA ALA A 242 30.45 12.11 -13.46
C ALA A 242 29.40 11.91 -14.56
N ASN A 243 29.69 11.07 -15.55
CA ASN A 243 28.74 10.74 -16.62
C ASN A 243 27.60 9.87 -16.09
N LEU A 244 27.87 8.92 -15.20
CA LEU A 244 26.85 8.12 -14.53
C LEU A 244 25.90 9.00 -13.71
N THR A 245 26.44 9.99 -12.99
CA THR A 245 25.63 11.00 -12.27
C THR A 245 24.67 11.74 -13.21
N LYS A 246 25.14 12.17 -14.39
CA LYS A 246 24.29 12.81 -15.40
C LYS A 246 23.19 11.85 -15.89
N VAL A 247 23.55 10.62 -16.21
CA VAL A 247 22.60 9.58 -16.64
C VAL A 247 21.53 9.37 -15.57
N LEU A 248 21.92 9.22 -14.29
CA LEU A 248 20.97 9.00 -13.19
C LEU A 248 20.03 10.19 -13.00
N LYS A 249 20.53 11.43 -13.02
CA LYS A 249 19.70 12.65 -12.97
C LYS A 249 18.75 12.79 -14.16
N TYR A 250 19.16 12.29 -15.33
CA TYR A 250 18.35 12.32 -16.53
C TYR A 250 17.12 11.40 -16.45
N HIS A 251 17.12 10.41 -15.57
CA HIS A 251 15.99 9.54 -15.28
C HIS A 251 15.00 10.12 -14.25
N VAL A 252 15.31 11.25 -13.66
CA VAL A 252 14.48 11.85 -12.60
C VAL A 252 13.88 13.18 -13.07
N VAL A 253 12.60 13.33 -12.84
CA VAL A 253 11.80 14.52 -13.17
C VAL A 253 11.11 15.03 -11.92
N SER A 254 10.99 16.35 -11.76
CA SER A 254 10.19 16.95 -10.71
C SER A 254 8.69 16.76 -10.96
N GLY A 255 7.92 16.51 -9.91
CA GLY A 255 6.48 16.32 -10.00
C GLY A 255 6.05 14.86 -10.00
N ASN A 256 4.76 14.62 -9.80
CA ASN A 256 4.12 13.30 -9.86
C ASN A 256 3.40 13.15 -11.20
N ILE A 257 4.14 12.79 -12.24
CA ILE A 257 3.64 12.70 -13.61
C ILE A 257 3.10 11.29 -13.86
N LEU A 258 1.80 11.17 -14.02
CA LEU A 258 1.13 9.90 -14.30
C LEU A 258 1.09 9.61 -15.79
N ALA A 259 1.02 8.34 -16.16
CA ALA A 259 0.95 7.92 -17.56
C ALA A 259 -0.24 8.57 -18.30
N ALA A 260 -1.37 8.72 -17.63
CA ALA A 260 -2.56 9.36 -18.19
C ALA A 260 -2.39 10.87 -18.49
N THR A 261 -1.37 11.51 -17.92
CA THR A 261 -1.08 12.95 -18.16
C THR A 261 -0.01 13.17 -19.22
N LEU A 262 0.63 12.11 -19.70
CA LEU A 262 1.60 12.18 -20.78
C LEU A 262 0.89 12.43 -22.12
N THR A 263 1.49 13.27 -22.98
CA THR A 263 0.98 13.58 -24.31
C THR A 263 2.02 13.29 -25.38
N GLU A 264 1.55 12.97 -26.60
CA GLU A 264 2.44 12.74 -27.75
C GLU A 264 3.29 13.98 -28.03
N GLY A 265 4.60 13.79 -28.19
CA GLY A 265 5.54 14.87 -28.46
C GLY A 265 5.87 15.76 -27.24
N GLN A 266 5.37 15.45 -26.07
CA GLN A 266 5.67 16.20 -24.84
C GLN A 266 7.17 16.18 -24.55
N VAL A 267 7.77 17.36 -24.38
CA VAL A 267 9.14 17.53 -23.92
C VAL A 267 9.15 17.63 -22.41
N VAL A 268 9.84 16.71 -21.74
CA VAL A 268 9.88 16.61 -20.28
C VAL A 268 11.27 16.99 -19.79
N PRO A 269 11.42 18.09 -19.03
CA PRO A 269 12.69 18.50 -18.45
C PRO A 269 13.07 17.55 -17.31
N THR A 270 14.36 17.20 -17.23
CA THR A 270 14.89 16.28 -16.22
C THR A 270 15.68 17.02 -15.13
N LEU A 271 16.10 16.33 -14.09
CA LEU A 271 17.03 16.92 -13.11
C LEU A 271 18.45 17.12 -13.66
N GLU A 272 18.79 16.58 -14.83
CA GLU A 272 20.03 16.90 -15.56
C GLU A 272 19.78 18.12 -16.45
N THR A 273 19.79 19.30 -15.85
CA THR A 273 19.50 20.57 -16.55
C THR A 273 20.66 20.99 -17.46
N PRO A 274 20.38 21.49 -18.69
CA PRO A 274 19.06 21.80 -19.26
C PRO A 274 18.44 20.67 -20.10
N GLN A 275 18.78 19.43 -19.89
CA GLN A 275 18.41 18.32 -20.74
C GLN A 275 16.98 17.82 -20.49
N SER A 276 16.36 17.33 -21.56
CA SER A 276 15.00 16.81 -21.58
C SER A 276 14.90 15.60 -22.50
N PHE A 277 13.84 14.83 -22.35
CA PHE A 277 13.45 13.77 -23.28
C PHE A 277 12.06 14.04 -23.86
N THR A 278 11.69 13.31 -24.90
CA THR A 278 10.39 13.46 -25.56
C THR A 278 9.54 12.21 -25.38
N VAL A 279 8.27 12.40 -25.04
CA VAL A 279 7.29 11.32 -24.90
C VAL A 279 6.75 10.94 -26.27
N GLN A 280 6.58 9.64 -26.51
CA GLN A 280 5.92 9.07 -27.68
C GLN A 280 4.85 8.08 -27.22
N LEU A 281 3.64 8.19 -27.72
CA LEU A 281 2.52 7.33 -27.33
C LEU A 281 2.05 6.41 -28.47
N THR A 282 2.47 6.70 -29.70
CA THR A 282 2.13 5.87 -30.86
C THR A 282 2.73 4.48 -30.74
N GLY A 283 1.86 3.45 -30.67
CA GLY A 283 2.28 2.06 -30.46
C GLY A 283 2.75 1.74 -29.02
N GLY A 284 2.20 2.46 -28.02
CA GLY A 284 2.51 2.30 -26.59
C GLY A 284 3.34 3.46 -26.04
N ALA A 285 3.36 3.58 -24.71
CA ALA A 285 4.11 4.66 -24.04
C ALA A 285 5.62 4.42 -24.14
N LYS A 286 6.33 5.39 -24.70
CA LYS A 286 7.77 5.35 -24.95
C LYS A 286 8.40 6.70 -24.63
N ILE A 287 9.70 6.66 -24.41
CA ILE A 287 10.55 7.83 -24.21
C ILE A 287 11.61 7.85 -25.29
N LYS A 288 11.74 8.98 -25.98
CA LYS A 288 12.84 9.25 -26.89
C LYS A 288 13.87 10.11 -26.16
N ASP A 289 15.06 9.60 -25.95
CA ASP A 289 16.15 10.29 -25.24
C ASP A 289 16.89 11.31 -26.13
N ALA A 290 17.89 11.98 -25.56
CA ALA A 290 18.67 13.01 -26.25
C ALA A 290 19.55 12.45 -27.40
N ASN A 291 19.76 11.14 -27.46
CA ASN A 291 20.50 10.45 -28.52
C ASN A 291 19.56 9.76 -29.52
N ASP A 292 18.28 10.17 -29.61
CA ASP A 292 17.24 9.61 -30.48
C ASP A 292 16.92 8.12 -30.21
N ARG A 293 17.38 7.56 -29.08
CA ARG A 293 17.10 6.19 -28.67
C ARG A 293 15.69 6.09 -28.10
N ILE A 294 15.01 5.00 -28.37
CA ILE A 294 13.64 4.77 -27.90
C ILE A 294 13.65 3.74 -26.77
N SER A 295 13.11 4.12 -25.61
CA SER A 295 12.83 3.26 -24.48
C SER A 295 11.33 3.06 -24.32
N THR A 296 10.87 1.84 -24.12
CA THR A 296 9.47 1.53 -23.85
C THR A 296 9.21 1.56 -22.35
N ILE A 297 8.11 2.18 -21.94
CA ILE A 297 7.61 2.10 -20.58
C ILE A 297 6.87 0.77 -20.45
N VAL A 298 7.43 -0.18 -19.70
CA VAL A 298 6.89 -1.55 -19.54
C VAL A 298 5.95 -1.69 -18.35
N ALA A 299 6.02 -0.78 -17.39
CA ALA A 299 5.03 -0.65 -16.31
C ALA A 299 4.90 0.83 -15.93
N THR A 300 3.68 1.28 -15.75
CA THR A 300 3.35 2.67 -15.43
C THR A 300 2.83 2.80 -14.01
N ASP A 301 2.90 4.01 -13.47
CA ASP A 301 2.15 4.46 -12.29
C ASP A 301 2.37 3.61 -11.04
N VAL A 302 3.64 3.17 -10.80
CA VAL A 302 4.01 2.63 -9.50
C VAL A 302 4.04 3.79 -8.51
N GLN A 303 2.89 4.06 -7.88
CA GLN A 303 2.70 5.20 -6.99
C GLN A 303 3.41 4.98 -5.67
N CYS A 304 4.26 5.93 -5.30
CA CYS A 304 4.97 6.02 -4.04
C CYS A 304 4.40 7.15 -3.18
N SER A 305 4.74 7.17 -1.90
CA SER A 305 4.34 8.27 -0.99
C SER A 305 4.95 9.62 -1.39
N ASN A 306 6.11 9.62 -2.04
CA ASN A 306 6.85 10.82 -2.46
C ASN A 306 7.04 10.94 -3.98
N GLY A 307 6.26 10.22 -4.78
CA GLY A 307 6.34 10.31 -6.24
C GLY A 307 5.80 9.10 -6.97
N VAL A 308 6.23 8.90 -8.20
CA VAL A 308 5.80 7.79 -9.06
C VAL A 308 6.98 7.20 -9.84
N ILE A 309 6.95 5.89 -10.09
CA ILE A 309 7.94 5.20 -10.91
C ILE A 309 7.28 4.70 -12.20
N HIS A 310 7.95 4.93 -13.33
CA HIS A 310 7.68 4.29 -14.62
C HIS A 310 8.85 3.37 -14.96
N VAL A 311 8.59 2.11 -15.24
CA VAL A 311 9.62 1.10 -15.49
C VAL A 311 10.00 1.11 -16.96
N LEU A 312 11.29 1.17 -17.25
CA LEU A 312 11.84 1.24 -18.59
C LEU A 312 12.59 -0.05 -19.00
N ASN A 313 12.49 -0.41 -20.27
CA ASN A 313 13.26 -1.49 -20.88
C ASN A 313 14.64 -1.06 -21.42
N LYS A 314 14.97 0.24 -21.38
CA LYS A 314 16.29 0.77 -21.75
C LYS A 314 16.68 1.92 -20.82
N VAL A 315 18.00 2.06 -20.60
CA VAL A 315 18.58 3.21 -19.92
C VAL A 315 18.50 4.41 -20.84
N LEU A 316 17.99 5.55 -20.37
CA LEU A 316 17.99 6.82 -21.10
C LEU A 316 19.37 7.46 -21.04
N LEU A 317 19.84 7.98 -22.16
CA LEU A 317 21.13 8.67 -22.25
C LEU A 317 20.95 10.16 -22.52
N PRO A 318 21.50 11.04 -21.64
CA PRO A 318 21.66 12.45 -21.96
C PRO A 318 22.74 12.68 -23.02
N MET A 319 22.86 13.86 -23.54
CA MET A 319 24.11 14.28 -24.20
C MET A 319 25.23 14.37 -23.17
N LEU A 320 26.28 13.59 -23.34
CA LEU A 320 27.41 13.47 -22.41
C LEU A 320 28.61 14.33 -22.84
#